data_791c21ecd4ac36c41d8b2fd684b45e15
#
_entry.id   791c21ecd4ac36c41d8b2fd684b45e15
#
_cell.length_a   1.000
_cell.length_b   1.000
_cell.length_c   1.000
_cell.angle_alpha   90.00
_cell.angle_beta   90.00
_cell.angle_gamma   90.00
#
_symmetry.space_group_name_H-M   'P 1'
#
loop_
_entity.id
_entity.type
_entity.pdbx_description
1 polymer ?
#
loop_
_entity_poly.entity_id
_entity_poly.type
_entity_poly.pdbx_seq_one_letter_code
_entity_poly.pdbx_strand_id
1 'polypeptide(L)'
;MNRTEETNVAAAMRAGFTLIEILVAVAIIGILGTVATVSIPRILENNKIKAAKMGVDNLKGAVVTYNIEKGKYPNDLKALIEASGDDAPVVEGGEGALYDPWGVEYKYERKGKKIVVISAGPDGEFGGEDDIRSDTTKKAGGND
;
A
#
# COMPACT_ATOMS: atom_id res chain seq x y z
N MET A 1 -74.23 1.12 34.11
CA MET A 1 -73.91 1.73 32.84
C MET A 1 -72.39 1.68 32.71
N ASN A 2 -71.88 0.49 32.31
CA ASN A 2 -70.43 0.22 32.18
C ASN A 2 -70.09 0.10 30.71
N ARG A 3 -69.32 1.06 30.25
CA ARG A 3 -68.78 1.11 28.88
C ARG A 3 -67.43 0.36 28.92
N THR A 4 -67.40 -0.87 28.41
CA THR A 4 -66.20 -1.62 28.18
C THR A 4 -65.45 -1.01 26.99
N GLU A 5 -64.29 -0.43 27.23
CA GLU A 5 -63.39 0.01 26.18
C GLU A 5 -62.73 -1.23 25.55
N GLU A 6 -63.12 -1.55 24.35
CA GLU A 6 -62.44 -2.54 23.53
C GLU A 6 -61.11 -1.96 23.07
N THR A 7 -60.01 -2.40 23.69
CA THR A 7 -58.68 -2.12 23.21
C THR A 7 -58.42 -2.93 21.92
N ASN A 8 -58.49 -2.24 20.80
CA ASN A 8 -58.17 -2.78 19.49
C ASN A 8 -56.66 -2.91 19.38
N VAL A 9 -56.15 -4.08 19.77
CA VAL A 9 -54.74 -4.41 19.54
C VAL A 9 -54.59 -4.75 18.07
N ALA A 10 -54.16 -3.79 17.28
CA ALA A 10 -53.77 -4.01 15.92
C ALA A 10 -52.59 -5.03 15.89
N ALA A 11 -52.93 -6.24 15.46
CA ALA A 11 -51.95 -7.28 15.23
C ALA A 11 -50.99 -6.77 14.11
N ALA A 12 -49.78 -6.37 14.50
CA ALA A 12 -48.74 -6.07 13.55
C ALA A 12 -48.48 -7.35 12.75
N MET A 13 -48.93 -7.32 11.49
CA MET A 13 -48.64 -8.40 10.53
C MET A 13 -47.13 -8.50 10.37
N ARG A 14 -46.54 -9.53 11.00
CA ARG A 14 -45.15 -9.91 10.73
C ARG A 14 -45.09 -10.44 9.32
N ALA A 15 -44.66 -9.59 8.39
CA ALA A 15 -44.33 -10.01 7.04
C ALA A 15 -43.18 -11.01 7.14
N GLY A 16 -43.44 -12.28 6.92
CA GLY A 16 -42.41 -13.32 6.81
C GLY A 16 -41.70 -13.17 5.45
N PHE A 17 -40.41 -13.39 5.42
CA PHE A 17 -39.66 -13.44 4.16
C PHE A 17 -40.17 -14.59 3.29
N THR A 18 -40.31 -14.34 1.99
CA THR A 18 -40.67 -15.38 1.02
C THR A 18 -39.45 -16.21 0.67
N LEU A 19 -39.68 -17.51 0.34
CA LEU A 19 -38.61 -18.42 -0.05
C LEU A 19 -37.84 -17.89 -1.29
N ILE A 20 -38.55 -17.26 -2.22
CA ILE A 20 -37.95 -16.67 -3.41
C ILE A 20 -37.04 -15.46 -3.06
N GLU A 21 -37.38 -14.67 -2.07
CA GLU A 21 -36.61 -13.51 -1.64
C GLU A 21 -35.25 -13.94 -1.03
N ILE A 22 -35.26 -14.98 -0.22
CA ILE A 22 -34.02 -15.57 0.31
C ILE A 22 -33.18 -16.19 -0.82
N LEU A 23 -33.81 -16.89 -1.77
CA LEU A 23 -33.12 -17.53 -2.89
C LEU A 23 -32.43 -16.48 -3.78
N VAL A 24 -33.11 -15.38 -4.08
CA VAL A 24 -32.53 -14.27 -4.86
C VAL A 24 -31.41 -13.58 -4.07
N ALA A 25 -31.59 -13.35 -2.76
CA ALA A 25 -30.55 -12.75 -1.94
C ALA A 25 -29.27 -13.60 -1.91
N VAL A 26 -29.38 -14.91 -1.73
CA VAL A 26 -28.22 -15.83 -1.74
C VAL A 26 -27.56 -15.88 -3.11
N ALA A 27 -28.34 -15.87 -4.20
CA ALA A 27 -27.79 -15.83 -5.57
C ALA A 27 -26.98 -14.54 -5.81
N ILE A 28 -27.48 -13.37 -5.37
CA ILE A 28 -26.77 -12.09 -5.52
C ILE A 28 -25.48 -12.11 -4.68
N ILE A 29 -25.53 -12.56 -3.43
CA ILE A 29 -24.34 -12.68 -2.56
C ILE A 29 -23.31 -13.62 -3.19
N GLY A 30 -23.75 -14.75 -3.77
CA GLY A 30 -22.87 -15.69 -4.47
C GLY A 30 -22.15 -15.05 -5.66
N ILE A 31 -22.85 -14.26 -6.47
CA ILE A 31 -22.27 -13.56 -7.62
C ILE A 31 -21.27 -12.48 -7.15
N LEU A 32 -21.64 -11.68 -6.15
CA LEU A 32 -20.76 -10.64 -5.61
C LEU A 32 -19.51 -11.23 -4.95
N GLY A 33 -19.64 -12.38 -4.28
CA GLY A 33 -18.51 -13.09 -3.68
C GLY A 33 -17.45 -13.53 -4.69
N THR A 34 -17.86 -13.98 -5.87
CA THR A 34 -16.91 -14.40 -6.93
C THR A 34 -16.11 -13.24 -7.52
N VAL A 35 -16.72 -12.06 -7.66
CA VAL A 35 -16.03 -10.87 -8.17
C VAL A 35 -15.01 -10.35 -7.16
N ALA A 36 -15.32 -10.38 -5.87
CA ALA A 36 -14.44 -9.92 -4.81
C ALA A 36 -13.14 -10.73 -4.70
N THR A 37 -13.20 -12.05 -4.89
CA THR A 37 -12.05 -12.95 -4.73
C THR A 37 -10.93 -12.71 -5.76
N VAL A 38 -11.25 -12.23 -6.95
CA VAL A 38 -10.27 -12.04 -8.04
C VAL A 38 -9.72 -10.61 -8.10
N SER A 39 -10.53 -9.62 -7.71
CA SER A 39 -10.19 -8.21 -7.90
C SER A 39 -9.35 -7.63 -6.76
N ILE A 40 -9.61 -8.04 -5.52
CA ILE A 40 -8.93 -7.48 -4.33
C ILE A 40 -7.43 -7.76 -4.32
N PRO A 41 -6.94 -8.98 -4.56
CA PRO A 41 -5.49 -9.26 -4.55
C PRO A 41 -4.71 -8.43 -5.58
N ARG A 42 -5.27 -8.25 -6.80
CA ARG A 42 -4.61 -7.43 -7.84
C ARG A 42 -4.53 -5.95 -7.48
N ILE A 43 -5.56 -5.42 -6.84
CA ILE A 43 -5.58 -4.03 -6.39
C ILE A 43 -4.54 -3.82 -5.30
N LEU A 44 -4.44 -4.72 -4.33
CA LEU A 44 -3.45 -4.68 -3.26
C LEU A 44 -2.04 -4.74 -3.81
N GLU A 45 -1.77 -5.65 -4.75
CA GLU A 45 -0.45 -5.79 -5.37
C GLU A 45 -0.05 -4.54 -6.15
N ASN A 46 -0.96 -3.99 -6.96
CA ASN A 46 -0.71 -2.73 -7.67
C ASN A 46 -0.42 -1.56 -6.72
N ASN A 47 -1.07 -1.53 -5.55
CA ASN A 47 -0.81 -0.50 -4.54
C ASN A 47 0.56 -0.69 -3.88
N LYS A 48 0.98 -1.93 -3.61
CA LYS A 48 2.33 -2.24 -3.13
C LYS A 48 3.40 -1.80 -4.13
N ILE A 49 3.21 -2.11 -5.42
CA ILE A 49 4.12 -1.67 -6.49
C ILE A 49 4.25 -0.15 -6.54
N LYS A 50 3.14 0.58 -6.43
CA LYS A 50 3.16 2.05 -6.37
C LYS A 50 3.88 2.56 -5.12
N ALA A 51 3.63 1.96 -3.96
CA ALA A 51 4.29 2.32 -2.72
C ALA A 51 5.81 2.07 -2.80
N ALA A 52 6.24 0.94 -3.36
CA ALA A 52 7.66 0.64 -3.58
C ALA A 52 8.32 1.65 -4.52
N LYS A 53 7.65 2.06 -5.62
CA LYS A 53 8.15 3.13 -6.51
C LYS A 53 8.37 4.44 -5.77
N MET A 54 7.42 4.85 -4.95
CA MET A 54 7.56 6.04 -4.11
C MET A 54 8.69 5.86 -3.09
N GLY A 55 8.84 4.67 -2.50
CA GLY A 55 9.91 4.35 -1.56
C GLY A 55 11.30 4.50 -2.17
N VAL A 56 11.55 3.91 -3.35
CA VAL A 56 12.87 4.03 -4.02
C VAL A 56 13.19 5.46 -4.43
N ASP A 57 12.19 6.25 -4.86
CA ASP A 57 12.38 7.65 -5.22
C ASP A 57 12.63 8.54 -4.00
N ASN A 58 11.90 8.31 -2.90
CA ASN A 58 12.09 9.02 -1.64
C ASN A 58 13.47 8.75 -1.04
N LEU A 59 13.88 7.48 -0.96
CA LEU A 59 15.21 7.12 -0.45
C LEU A 59 16.33 7.65 -1.31
N LYS A 60 16.18 7.65 -2.64
CA LYS A 60 17.13 8.31 -3.54
C LYS A 60 17.23 9.80 -3.27
N GLY A 61 16.09 10.48 -3.07
CA GLY A 61 16.04 11.88 -2.68
C GLY A 61 16.77 12.13 -1.35
N ALA A 62 16.53 11.28 -0.35
CA ALA A 62 17.17 11.35 0.95
C ALA A 62 18.71 11.17 0.87
N VAL A 63 19.19 10.26 0.01
CA VAL A 63 20.64 10.11 -0.26
C VAL A 63 21.24 11.39 -0.82
N VAL A 64 20.53 12.08 -1.71
CA VAL A 64 20.98 13.37 -2.25
C VAL A 64 20.98 14.44 -1.18
N THR A 65 19.93 14.53 -0.37
CA THR A 65 19.86 15.47 0.76
C THR A 65 21.00 15.24 1.75
N TYR A 66 21.25 14.00 2.14
CA TYR A 66 22.37 13.62 3.00
C TYR A 66 23.72 14.09 2.43
N ASN A 67 23.92 13.93 1.10
CA ASN A 67 25.14 14.39 0.45
C ASN A 67 25.28 15.92 0.48
N ILE A 68 24.18 16.66 0.34
CA ILE A 68 24.20 18.13 0.41
C ILE A 68 24.55 18.59 1.83
N GLU A 69 23.94 17.99 2.85
CA GLU A 69 24.13 18.37 4.25
C GLU A 69 25.49 17.95 4.82
N LYS A 70 25.93 16.74 4.49
CA LYS A 70 27.15 16.15 5.07
C LYS A 70 28.40 16.27 4.14
N GLY A 71 28.25 16.76 2.91
CA GLY A 71 29.30 16.88 1.94
C GLY A 71 29.83 15.54 1.38
N LYS A 72 29.17 14.43 1.72
CA LYS A 72 29.52 13.06 1.30
C LYS A 72 28.30 12.17 1.17
N TYR A 73 28.36 11.18 0.31
CA TYR A 73 27.31 10.18 0.18
C TYR A 73 27.31 9.22 1.38
N PRO A 74 26.14 8.71 1.81
CA PRO A 74 26.07 7.68 2.84
C PRO A 74 26.70 6.37 2.33
N ASN A 75 27.24 5.56 3.25
CA ASN A 75 27.78 4.25 2.91
C ASN A 75 26.66 3.23 2.69
N ASP A 76 25.56 3.37 3.44
CA ASP A 76 24.35 2.55 3.37
C ASP A 76 23.12 3.40 3.68
N LEU A 77 21.92 2.83 3.54
CA LEU A 77 20.67 3.53 3.82
C LEU A 77 20.43 3.74 5.32
N LYS A 78 21.07 2.99 6.21
CA LYS A 78 20.93 3.14 7.66
C LYS A 78 21.40 4.52 8.14
N ALA A 79 22.43 5.05 7.50
CA ALA A 79 22.92 6.40 7.79
C ALA A 79 21.85 7.50 7.58
N LEU A 80 20.78 7.23 6.83
CA LEU A 80 19.69 8.20 6.59
C LEU A 80 18.72 8.29 7.76
N ILE A 81 18.59 7.23 8.55
CA ILE A 81 17.68 7.13 9.70
C ILE A 81 18.38 7.36 11.03
N GLU A 82 19.69 7.45 11.04
CA GLU A 82 20.50 7.70 12.23
C GLU A 82 20.65 9.22 12.45
N ALA A 83 20.34 9.67 13.67
CA ALA A 83 20.69 11.02 14.09
C ALA A 83 22.20 11.15 14.27
N SER A 84 22.81 12.19 13.76
CA SER A 84 24.26 12.43 13.89
C SER A 84 24.54 13.71 14.66
N GLY A 85 24.87 13.60 15.93
CA GLY A 85 25.06 14.74 16.82
C GLY A 85 23.73 15.48 17.06
N ASP A 86 23.70 16.80 16.79
CA ASP A 86 22.51 17.63 16.91
C ASP A 86 21.59 17.59 15.66
N ASP A 87 21.99 16.87 14.62
CA ASP A 87 21.21 16.78 13.38
C ASP A 87 20.16 15.66 13.46
N ALA A 88 18.93 16.00 13.07
CA ALA A 88 17.85 15.03 12.93
C ALA A 88 18.14 14.03 11.78
N PRO A 89 17.55 12.83 11.82
CA PRO A 89 17.66 11.88 10.71
C PRO A 89 17.06 12.47 9.43
N VAL A 90 17.66 12.18 8.27
CA VAL A 90 17.17 12.66 6.98
C VAL A 90 15.87 11.98 6.59
N VAL A 91 15.66 10.74 7.06
CA VAL A 91 14.43 9.96 6.87
C VAL A 91 13.80 9.68 8.22
N GLU A 92 12.57 10.12 8.39
CA GLU A 92 11.74 9.78 9.54
C GLU A 92 11.12 8.39 9.38
N GLY A 93 10.82 7.72 10.51
CA GLY A 93 10.17 6.40 10.50
C GLY A 93 11.08 5.25 10.91
N GLY A 94 12.35 5.52 11.21
CA GLY A 94 13.31 4.54 11.70
C GLY A 94 13.55 3.39 10.71
N GLU A 95 13.90 2.21 11.22
CA GLU A 95 14.24 1.04 10.38
C GLU A 95 13.13 0.64 9.41
N GLY A 96 11.84 0.85 9.77
CA GLY A 96 10.71 0.52 8.90
C GLY A 96 10.73 1.25 7.56
N ALA A 97 11.35 2.43 7.49
CA ALA A 97 11.49 3.19 6.25
C ALA A 97 12.47 2.57 5.24
N LEU A 98 13.28 1.62 5.69
CA LEU A 98 14.28 0.92 4.86
C LEU A 98 13.74 -0.37 4.23
N TYR A 99 12.48 -0.74 4.50
CA TYR A 99 11.86 -1.95 3.97
C TYR A 99 10.78 -1.62 2.95
N ASP A 100 10.71 -2.43 1.92
CA ASP A 100 9.69 -2.31 0.90
C ASP A 100 8.33 -2.90 1.38
N PRO A 101 7.24 -2.75 0.61
CA PRO A 101 5.91 -3.26 0.97
C PRO A 101 5.79 -4.79 1.09
N TRP A 102 6.80 -5.54 0.67
CA TRP A 102 6.89 -7.00 0.84
C TRP A 102 7.78 -7.40 2.00
N GLY A 103 8.42 -6.42 2.69
CA GLY A 103 9.25 -6.64 3.86
C GLY A 103 10.71 -6.96 3.55
N VAL A 104 11.16 -6.64 2.33
CA VAL A 104 12.57 -6.77 1.93
C VAL A 104 13.28 -5.43 2.08
N GLU A 105 14.48 -5.41 2.63
CA GLU A 105 15.27 -4.18 2.78
C GLU A 105 15.65 -3.63 1.40
N TYR A 106 15.48 -2.30 1.19
CA TYR A 106 15.89 -1.65 -0.04
C TYR A 106 17.39 -1.76 -0.26
N LYS A 107 17.79 -2.08 -1.48
CA LYS A 107 19.20 -2.14 -1.87
C LYS A 107 19.68 -0.79 -2.39
N TYR A 108 20.85 -0.35 -1.93
CA TYR A 108 21.50 0.87 -2.34
C TYR A 108 22.74 0.58 -3.17
N GLU A 109 22.81 1.15 -4.35
CA GLU A 109 23.97 1.05 -5.24
C GLU A 109 24.42 2.46 -5.66
N ARG A 110 25.74 2.68 -5.63
CA ARG A 110 26.32 3.93 -6.09
C ARG A 110 27.53 3.69 -6.99
N LYS A 111 27.53 4.33 -8.15
CA LYS A 111 28.68 4.38 -9.07
C LYS A 111 29.00 5.84 -9.38
N GLY A 112 30.02 6.39 -8.72
CA GLY A 112 30.35 7.81 -8.81
C GLY A 112 29.21 8.70 -8.32
N LYS A 113 28.61 9.49 -9.23
CA LYS A 113 27.45 10.34 -8.95
C LYS A 113 26.09 9.65 -9.23
N LYS A 114 26.11 8.47 -9.85
CA LYS A 114 24.88 7.72 -10.13
C LYS A 114 24.45 6.96 -8.89
N ILE A 115 23.24 7.25 -8.43
CA ILE A 115 22.59 6.65 -7.28
C ILE A 115 21.42 5.82 -7.77
N VAL A 116 21.31 4.59 -7.29
CA VAL A 116 20.18 3.71 -7.55
C VAL A 116 19.74 3.09 -6.24
N VAL A 117 18.43 3.19 -5.95
CA VAL A 117 17.76 2.45 -4.88
C VAL A 117 16.83 1.44 -5.54
N ILE A 118 16.80 0.23 -5.03
CA ILE A 118 16.12 -0.93 -5.64
C ILE A 118 15.27 -1.61 -4.58
N SER A 119 14.00 -1.89 -4.90
CA SER A 119 13.16 -2.86 -4.21
C SER A 119 13.21 -4.18 -4.96
N ALA A 120 13.23 -5.29 -4.25
CA ALA A 120 13.20 -6.63 -4.83
C ALA A 120 11.86 -6.98 -5.52
N GLY A 121 10.82 -6.14 -5.30
CA GLY A 121 9.51 -6.36 -5.91
C GLY A 121 8.72 -7.51 -5.28
N PRO A 122 7.66 -7.98 -5.97
CA PRO A 122 6.75 -8.99 -5.48
C PRO A 122 7.35 -10.35 -5.16
N ASP A 123 8.38 -10.77 -5.88
CA ASP A 123 9.03 -12.07 -5.67
C ASP A 123 10.01 -12.08 -4.49
N GLY A 124 10.43 -10.88 -4.01
CA GLY A 124 11.35 -10.70 -2.90
C GLY A 124 12.81 -11.03 -3.21
N GLU A 125 13.16 -11.21 -4.49
CA GLU A 125 14.52 -11.55 -4.93
C GLU A 125 15.10 -10.45 -5.84
N PHE A 126 16.33 -10.02 -5.57
CA PHE A 126 17.00 -9.02 -6.42
C PHE A 126 17.55 -9.62 -7.71
N GLY A 127 17.39 -8.89 -8.81
CA GLY A 127 17.92 -9.26 -10.13
C GLY A 127 16.85 -9.79 -11.08
N GLY A 128 15.58 -9.77 -10.66
CA GLY A 128 14.41 -10.11 -11.47
C GLY A 128 13.93 -8.99 -12.39
N GLU A 129 12.95 -9.32 -13.23
CA GLU A 129 12.28 -8.33 -14.10
C GLU A 129 11.30 -7.43 -13.32
N ASP A 130 10.89 -7.86 -12.13
CA ASP A 130 9.98 -7.18 -11.22
C ASP A 130 10.70 -6.27 -10.20
N ASP A 131 12.04 -6.19 -10.24
CA ASP A 131 12.81 -5.20 -9.51
C ASP A 131 12.29 -3.79 -9.79
N ILE A 132 11.99 -3.06 -8.71
CA ILE A 132 11.57 -1.65 -8.81
C ILE A 132 12.78 -0.78 -8.50
N ARG A 133 13.24 -0.04 -9.52
CA ARG A 133 14.49 0.73 -9.47
C ARG A 133 14.23 2.22 -9.64
N SER A 134 14.96 3.04 -8.88
CA SER A 134 14.86 4.50 -8.95
C SER A 134 15.49 5.12 -10.22
N ASP A 135 16.19 4.33 -11.04
CA ASP A 135 16.75 4.79 -12.33
C ASP A 135 15.91 4.39 -13.55
N THR A 136 14.90 3.51 -13.36
CA THR A 136 13.95 3.09 -14.40
C THR A 136 12.68 3.94 -14.44
N THR A 137 12.67 5.09 -13.77
CA THR A 137 11.50 5.98 -13.85
C THR A 137 11.30 6.39 -15.31
N LYS A 138 10.48 5.63 -16.04
CA LYS A 138 9.92 6.02 -17.31
C LYS A 138 9.30 7.39 -17.11
N LYS A 139 9.78 8.40 -17.81
CA LYS A 139 9.09 9.67 -17.98
C LYS A 139 7.60 9.41 -18.18
N ALA A 140 6.79 9.62 -17.17
CA ALA A 140 5.36 9.76 -17.35
C ALA A 140 5.16 11.08 -18.09
N GLY A 141 4.81 10.99 -19.37
CA GLY A 141 4.51 12.17 -20.16
C GLY A 141 5.26 12.20 -21.49
N GLY A 142 4.79 11.43 -22.43
CA GLY A 142 5.01 11.59 -23.86
C GLY A 142 3.71 11.15 -24.52
N ASN A 143 2.78 12.07 -24.61
CA ASN A 143 1.68 11.98 -25.56
C ASN A 143 2.31 12.18 -26.94
N ASP A 144 2.13 11.22 -27.83
CA ASP A 144 1.96 11.41 -29.26
C ASP A 144 0.56 11.03 -29.65
#